data_f464dac55e23f86310f7c79137870b28
#
_entry.id   f464dac55e23f86310f7c79137870b28
#
_cell.length_a   1.000
_cell.length_b   1.000
_cell.length_c   1.000
_cell.angle_alpha   90.00
_cell.angle_beta   90.00
_cell.angle_gamma   90.00
#
_symmetry.space_group_name_H-M   'P 1'
#
loop_
_entity.id
_entity.type
_entity.pdbx_description
1 polymer ?
#
loop_
_entity_poly.entity_id
_entity_poly.type
_entity_poly.pdbx_seq_one_letter_code
_entity_poly.pdbx_strand_id
1 'polypeptide(L)'
;MRQAASDTAPAPVRRPKDRKARIALAGAELFCERGYHGVSVDEIAAAVGISGPAVYRHFPNKYAILVHATREVVGALLAATGQPAASNADGLLDELLRALAEVAVSRRRVAGLYQWEGRYLTPEHRQEFAASMATLVGRVAAPLRELRPELTAAQADLLVNAALSAFGSVTTYRAAATGADTEHLLTRVAWTLLRTDAPTVPLRRRTAPEDTPATGPVRPASRRELLLIEAMRLFHRHGYHAVAVEDIGRAAGMQASSVYRYFPGKADLLAAAYYRATDRLTGATTAAIAEASDPADALHRVVRAYVDFAFGQSDLVAVYLAENNNLPDRDRHQLRGAQRLHVEEWVGLVRAVRPDLPAADARVLVHAALNVVTDVGRLGRFDRTAGYDDQTARLALAVLHA
;
A
#
# COMPACT_ATOMS: atom_id res chain seq x y z
N MET A 1 25.25 65.57 -4.10
CA MET A 1 24.33 64.41 -4.09
C MET A 1 25.06 63.22 -4.67
N ARG A 2 25.50 62.30 -3.79
CA ARG A 2 26.14 61.02 -4.18
C ARG A 2 25.10 59.90 -4.08
N GLN A 3 24.83 59.27 -5.20
CA GLN A 3 23.93 58.13 -5.32
C GLN A 3 24.65 56.91 -4.76
N ALA A 4 24.05 56.28 -3.74
CA ALA A 4 24.48 55.02 -3.14
C ALA A 4 24.06 53.88 -4.09
N ALA A 5 25.03 53.13 -4.59
CA ALA A 5 24.80 51.87 -5.26
C ALA A 5 24.46 50.80 -4.23
N SER A 6 23.27 50.18 -4.38
CA SER A 6 22.86 49.03 -3.58
C SER A 6 23.57 47.77 -4.07
N ASP A 7 24.50 47.30 -3.27
CA ASP A 7 25.19 46.05 -3.46
C ASP A 7 24.26 44.88 -3.10
N THR A 8 23.65 44.26 -4.11
CA THR A 8 22.80 43.09 -3.91
C THR A 8 23.71 41.87 -3.87
N ALA A 9 23.98 41.36 -2.68
CA ALA A 9 24.75 40.13 -2.48
C ALA A 9 24.07 38.94 -3.22
N PRO A 10 24.83 38.10 -3.97
CA PRO A 10 24.28 36.94 -4.65
C PRO A 10 23.80 35.91 -3.63
N ALA A 11 22.62 35.35 -3.88
CA ALA A 11 22.01 34.32 -3.06
C ALA A 11 22.96 33.10 -2.89
N PRO A 12 23.01 32.46 -1.70
CA PRO A 12 23.98 31.40 -1.42
C PRO A 12 23.76 30.21 -2.36
N VAL A 13 24.83 29.81 -3.06
CA VAL A 13 24.86 28.60 -3.90
C VAL A 13 24.60 27.39 -3.00
N ARG A 14 23.44 26.78 -3.14
CA ARG A 14 23.04 25.60 -2.38
C ARG A 14 24.03 24.46 -2.58
N ARG A 15 24.49 23.86 -1.48
CA ARG A 15 25.55 22.84 -1.40
C ARG A 15 25.21 21.56 -2.21
N PRO A 16 26.25 20.80 -2.71
CA PRO A 16 26.05 19.59 -3.53
C PRO A 16 25.19 18.49 -2.88
N LYS A 17 25.17 18.39 -1.53
CA LYS A 17 24.33 17.43 -0.78
C LYS A 17 22.83 17.67 -0.98
N ASP A 18 22.40 18.94 -1.07
CA ASP A 18 20.99 19.26 -1.31
C ASP A 18 20.51 18.80 -2.69
N ARG A 19 21.39 18.78 -3.70
CA ARG A 19 20.99 18.44 -5.06
C ARG A 19 20.69 16.95 -5.24
N LYS A 20 21.54 16.08 -4.67
CA LYS A 20 21.33 14.62 -4.70
C LYS A 20 20.03 14.25 -4.00
N ALA A 21 19.77 14.80 -2.81
CA ALA A 21 18.52 14.58 -2.08
C ALA A 21 17.29 15.10 -2.84
N ARG A 22 17.39 16.28 -3.49
CA ARG A 22 16.30 16.82 -4.32
C ARG A 22 15.96 15.94 -5.53
N ILE A 23 16.99 15.41 -6.23
CA ILE A 23 16.78 14.48 -7.35
C ILE A 23 16.10 13.20 -6.84
N ALA A 24 16.55 12.65 -5.72
CA ALA A 24 15.98 11.45 -5.13
C ALA A 24 14.51 11.66 -4.71
N LEU A 25 14.20 12.79 -4.06
CA LEU A 25 12.84 13.14 -3.65
C LEU A 25 11.92 13.33 -4.85
N ALA A 26 12.34 14.09 -5.86
CA ALA A 26 11.55 14.27 -7.08
C ALA A 26 11.32 12.93 -7.82
N GLY A 27 12.36 12.08 -7.88
CA GLY A 27 12.23 10.73 -8.40
C GLY A 27 11.24 9.89 -7.62
N ALA A 28 11.31 9.92 -6.29
CA ALA A 28 10.37 9.21 -5.41
C ALA A 28 8.91 9.66 -5.62
N GLU A 29 8.65 10.97 -5.66
CA GLU A 29 7.31 11.53 -5.91
C GLU A 29 6.78 11.08 -7.27
N LEU A 30 7.57 11.17 -8.33
CA LEU A 30 7.19 10.74 -9.67
C LEU A 30 6.98 9.22 -9.75
N PHE A 31 7.82 8.42 -9.10
CA PHE A 31 7.63 6.96 -9.05
C PHE A 31 6.34 6.57 -8.32
N CYS A 32 6.01 7.22 -7.19
CA CYS A 32 4.74 7.00 -6.51
C CYS A 32 3.52 7.46 -7.33
N GLU A 33 3.67 8.49 -8.16
CA GLU A 33 2.57 9.04 -8.96
C GLU A 33 2.32 8.26 -10.25
N ARG A 34 3.38 7.85 -10.96
CA ARG A 34 3.32 7.29 -12.33
C ARG A 34 3.91 5.89 -12.45
N GLY A 35 4.42 5.31 -11.37
CA GLY A 35 5.16 4.06 -11.37
C GLY A 35 6.60 4.19 -11.89
N TYR A 36 7.46 3.29 -11.46
CA TYR A 36 8.88 3.30 -11.84
C TYR A 36 9.11 3.29 -13.36
N HIS A 37 8.39 2.46 -14.11
CA HIS A 37 8.56 2.36 -15.56
C HIS A 37 8.03 3.58 -16.32
N GLY A 38 6.97 4.23 -15.80
CA GLY A 38 6.33 5.38 -16.41
C GLY A 38 7.09 6.70 -16.27
N VAL A 39 8.29 6.70 -15.65
CA VAL A 39 9.09 7.91 -15.40
C VAL A 39 10.46 7.79 -16.07
N SER A 40 10.86 8.81 -16.81
CA SER A 40 12.20 8.94 -17.40
C SER A 40 13.14 9.75 -16.51
N VAL A 41 14.45 9.62 -16.73
CA VAL A 41 15.47 10.44 -16.04
C VAL A 41 15.34 11.92 -16.42
N ASP A 42 14.91 12.21 -17.65
CA ASP A 42 14.72 13.59 -18.12
C ASP A 42 13.52 14.28 -17.42
N GLU A 43 12.44 13.55 -17.12
CA GLU A 43 11.33 14.08 -16.33
C GLU A 43 11.75 14.37 -14.89
N ILE A 44 12.57 13.50 -14.28
CA ILE A 44 13.14 13.75 -12.95
C ILE A 44 14.06 14.99 -13.00
N ALA A 45 14.88 15.13 -14.03
CA ALA A 45 15.73 16.29 -14.24
C ALA A 45 14.92 17.59 -14.38
N ALA A 46 13.86 17.57 -15.19
CA ALA A 46 12.95 18.68 -15.38
C ALA A 46 12.27 19.10 -14.05
N ALA A 47 11.83 18.14 -13.25
CA ALA A 47 11.20 18.40 -11.95
C ALA A 47 12.11 19.14 -10.94
N VAL A 48 13.44 18.99 -11.07
CA VAL A 48 14.42 19.69 -10.20
C VAL A 48 15.12 20.86 -10.89
N GLY A 49 14.74 21.18 -12.14
CA GLY A 49 15.26 22.30 -12.91
C GLY A 49 16.70 22.12 -13.40
N ILE A 50 17.08 20.88 -13.81
CA ILE A 50 18.40 20.55 -14.37
C ILE A 50 18.26 19.75 -15.67
N SER A 51 19.35 19.56 -16.40
CA SER A 51 19.36 18.70 -17.58
C SER A 51 19.53 17.22 -17.22
N GLY A 52 19.04 16.31 -18.09
CA GLY A 52 19.23 14.86 -17.94
C GLY A 52 20.70 14.46 -17.69
N PRO A 53 21.69 14.94 -18.50
CA PRO A 53 23.11 14.69 -18.25
C PRO A 53 23.58 15.14 -16.87
N ALA A 54 22.99 16.17 -16.26
CA ALA A 54 23.36 16.62 -14.92
C ALA A 54 22.91 15.64 -13.83
N VAL A 55 21.83 14.87 -14.04
CA VAL A 55 21.38 13.82 -13.12
C VAL A 55 22.42 12.71 -13.04
N TYR A 56 23.02 12.31 -14.18
CA TYR A 56 24.00 11.23 -14.24
C TYR A 56 25.30 11.53 -13.46
N ARG A 57 25.56 12.80 -13.12
CA ARG A 57 26.66 13.17 -12.20
C ARG A 57 26.39 12.76 -10.75
N HIS A 58 25.11 12.52 -10.40
CA HIS A 58 24.69 12.17 -9.05
C HIS A 58 24.24 10.71 -8.93
N PHE A 59 23.64 10.17 -10.00
CA PHE A 59 23.11 8.81 -10.05
C PHE A 59 23.46 8.15 -11.39
N PRO A 60 24.09 6.97 -11.39
CA PRO A 60 24.53 6.31 -12.63
C PRO A 60 23.37 5.88 -13.54
N ASN A 61 22.16 5.71 -12.98
CA ASN A 61 20.94 5.31 -13.71
C ASN A 61 19.69 5.57 -12.86
N LYS A 62 18.52 5.38 -13.47
CA LYS A 62 17.20 5.52 -12.81
C LYS A 62 17.04 4.59 -11.61
N TYR A 63 17.58 3.37 -11.69
CA TYR A 63 17.53 2.39 -10.61
C TYR A 63 18.24 2.87 -9.34
N ALA A 64 19.40 3.51 -9.50
CA ALA A 64 20.12 4.08 -8.36
C ALA A 64 19.34 5.21 -7.66
N ILE A 65 18.49 5.94 -8.40
CA ILE A 65 17.57 6.93 -7.81
C ILE A 65 16.51 6.21 -6.96
N LEU A 66 15.89 5.15 -7.48
CA LEU A 66 14.91 4.35 -6.74
C LEU A 66 15.49 3.80 -5.43
N VAL A 67 16.65 3.13 -5.50
CA VAL A 67 17.33 2.57 -4.33
C VAL A 67 17.64 3.64 -3.29
N HIS A 68 18.21 4.77 -3.73
CA HIS A 68 18.54 5.87 -2.82
C HIS A 68 17.30 6.49 -2.17
N ALA A 69 16.26 6.74 -2.95
CA ALA A 69 15.00 7.28 -2.45
C ALA A 69 14.34 6.32 -1.43
N THR A 70 14.37 5.02 -1.70
CA THR A 70 13.85 4.00 -0.76
C THR A 70 14.65 4.00 0.54
N ARG A 71 16.00 4.11 0.48
CA ARG A 71 16.85 4.23 1.68
C ARG A 71 16.50 5.46 2.51
N GLU A 72 16.25 6.61 1.86
CA GLU A 72 15.86 7.85 2.56
C GLU A 72 14.51 7.70 3.28
N VAL A 73 13.52 7.04 2.65
CA VAL A 73 12.20 6.81 3.27
C VAL A 73 12.32 5.85 4.46
N VAL A 74 12.95 4.69 4.26
CA VAL A 74 13.14 3.69 5.33
C VAL A 74 14.05 4.22 6.43
N GLY A 75 15.13 4.94 6.04
CA GLY A 75 16.05 5.56 6.97
C GLY A 75 15.40 6.60 7.87
N ALA A 76 14.41 7.36 7.35
CA ALA A 76 13.66 8.31 8.15
C ALA A 76 12.82 7.63 9.25
N LEU A 77 12.18 6.49 8.94
CA LEU A 77 11.44 5.69 9.93
C LEU A 77 12.39 5.14 11.02
N LEU A 78 13.55 4.62 10.61
CA LEU A 78 14.55 4.13 11.55
C LEU A 78 15.17 5.23 12.41
N ALA A 79 15.40 6.42 11.84
CA ALA A 79 15.93 7.57 12.57
C ALA A 79 14.92 8.08 13.61
N ALA A 80 13.64 8.20 13.23
CA ALA A 80 12.58 8.65 14.12
C ALA A 80 12.35 7.70 15.32
N THR A 81 12.67 6.42 15.16
CA THR A 81 12.51 5.40 16.21
C THR A 81 13.84 5.00 16.87
N GLY A 82 14.94 5.73 16.61
CA GLY A 82 16.28 5.29 17.00
C GLY A 82 16.70 5.65 18.43
N GLN A 83 16.18 6.74 18.97
CA GLN A 83 16.61 7.28 20.28
C GLN A 83 15.42 7.81 21.07
N PRO A 84 14.50 6.94 21.51
CA PRO A 84 13.41 7.35 22.36
C PRO A 84 13.92 7.79 23.74
N ALA A 85 13.25 8.76 24.36
CA ALA A 85 13.62 9.30 25.67
C ALA A 85 12.88 8.63 26.83
N ALA A 86 11.72 8.03 26.59
CA ALA A 86 10.89 7.40 27.61
C ALA A 86 11.57 6.17 28.21
N SER A 87 11.42 5.99 29.52
CA SER A 87 12.08 4.94 30.32
C SER A 87 11.17 3.75 30.64
N ASN A 88 9.86 3.85 30.39
CA ASN A 88 8.90 2.75 30.59
C ASN A 88 8.26 2.32 29.26
N ALA A 89 7.76 1.10 29.21
CA ALA A 89 7.25 0.50 27.99
C ALA A 89 6.06 1.26 27.39
N ASP A 90 5.14 1.81 28.20
CA ASP A 90 3.97 2.56 27.72
C ASP A 90 4.39 3.89 27.09
N GLY A 91 5.20 4.69 27.79
CA GLY A 91 5.72 5.94 27.26
C GLY A 91 6.62 5.72 26.02
N LEU A 92 7.44 4.68 26.03
CA LEU A 92 8.27 4.32 24.90
C LEU A 92 7.43 3.97 23.67
N LEU A 93 6.40 3.16 23.84
CA LEU A 93 5.50 2.80 22.75
C LEU A 93 4.76 4.00 22.20
N ASP A 94 4.24 4.88 23.06
CA ASP A 94 3.55 6.11 22.66
C ASP A 94 4.47 7.06 21.86
N GLU A 95 5.71 7.25 22.34
CA GLU A 95 6.72 8.07 21.65
C GLU A 95 7.05 7.50 20.25
N LEU A 96 7.25 6.19 20.14
CA LEU A 96 7.51 5.50 18.86
C LEU A 96 6.34 5.66 17.89
N LEU A 97 5.10 5.47 18.35
CA LEU A 97 3.91 5.58 17.50
C LEU A 97 3.71 7.02 17.00
N ARG A 98 3.91 8.03 17.85
CA ARG A 98 3.84 9.45 17.44
C ARG A 98 4.91 9.79 16.41
N ALA A 99 6.16 9.37 16.64
CA ALA A 99 7.24 9.61 15.71
C ALA A 99 6.98 8.98 14.34
N LEU A 100 6.40 7.78 14.31
CA LEU A 100 6.01 7.10 13.08
C LEU A 100 4.85 7.81 12.37
N ALA A 101 3.84 8.29 13.11
CA ALA A 101 2.73 9.07 12.55
C ALA A 101 3.23 10.37 11.93
N GLU A 102 4.10 11.11 12.61
CA GLU A 102 4.73 12.34 12.10
C GLU A 102 5.49 12.08 10.79
N VAL A 103 6.35 11.05 10.75
CA VAL A 103 7.08 10.70 9.52
C VAL A 103 6.13 10.31 8.40
N ALA A 104 5.08 9.53 8.67
CA ALA A 104 4.10 9.13 7.68
C ALA A 104 3.39 10.34 7.08
N VAL A 105 2.90 11.26 7.89
CA VAL A 105 2.16 12.46 7.45
C VAL A 105 3.08 13.45 6.74
N SER A 106 4.26 13.75 7.30
CA SER A 106 5.22 14.69 6.71
C SER A 106 5.78 14.20 5.37
N ARG A 107 5.92 12.88 5.20
CA ARG A 107 6.46 12.24 3.98
C ARG A 107 5.40 11.54 3.13
N ARG A 108 4.11 11.86 3.31
CA ARG A 108 2.98 11.18 2.65
C ARG A 108 3.12 10.99 1.13
N ARG A 109 3.82 11.88 0.43
CA ARG A 109 4.02 11.78 -1.03
C ARG A 109 4.91 10.64 -1.46
N VAL A 110 5.79 10.17 -0.57
CA VAL A 110 6.81 9.17 -0.86
C VAL A 110 6.76 7.95 0.07
N ALA A 111 5.93 7.99 1.11
CA ALA A 111 5.86 6.93 2.12
C ALA A 111 5.52 5.55 1.53
N GLY A 112 4.75 5.50 0.44
CA GLY A 112 4.41 4.27 -0.28
C GLY A 112 5.49 3.72 -1.22
N LEU A 113 6.62 4.39 -1.38
CA LEU A 113 7.62 4.03 -2.40
C LEU A 113 8.09 2.57 -2.26
N TYR A 114 8.44 2.14 -1.05
CA TYR A 114 8.87 0.76 -0.81
C TYR A 114 7.74 -0.24 -1.01
N GLN A 115 6.53 0.09 -0.57
CA GLN A 115 5.36 -0.78 -0.65
C GLN A 115 4.96 -1.06 -2.11
N TRP A 116 5.03 -0.05 -2.97
CA TRP A 116 4.53 -0.14 -4.35
C TRP A 116 5.62 -0.42 -5.38
N GLU A 117 6.80 0.20 -5.22
CA GLU A 117 7.88 0.09 -6.19
C GLU A 117 9.00 -0.87 -5.75
N GLY A 118 8.94 -1.39 -4.51
CA GLY A 118 9.91 -2.34 -3.97
C GLY A 118 10.07 -3.64 -4.78
N ARG A 119 9.07 -4.00 -5.58
CA ARG A 119 9.13 -5.15 -6.50
C ARG A 119 10.21 -5.01 -7.59
N TYR A 120 10.58 -3.77 -7.96
CA TYR A 120 11.63 -3.51 -8.94
C TYR A 120 13.04 -3.53 -8.35
N LEU A 121 13.14 -3.67 -7.03
CA LEU A 121 14.43 -3.81 -6.36
C LEU A 121 15.04 -5.20 -6.66
N THR A 122 16.37 -5.24 -6.76
CA THR A 122 17.09 -6.52 -6.85
C THR A 122 16.88 -7.34 -5.58
N PRO A 123 17.11 -8.67 -5.60
CA PRO A 123 17.00 -9.51 -4.41
C PRO A 123 17.82 -8.97 -3.22
N GLU A 124 19.03 -8.47 -3.47
CA GLU A 124 19.94 -7.94 -2.45
C GLU A 124 19.36 -6.70 -1.77
N HIS A 125 18.86 -5.72 -2.56
CA HIS A 125 18.22 -4.53 -2.00
C HIS A 125 16.90 -4.84 -1.32
N ARG A 126 16.12 -5.80 -1.84
CA ARG A 126 14.89 -6.25 -1.14
C ARG A 126 15.21 -6.85 0.23
N GLN A 127 16.29 -7.63 0.33
CA GLN A 127 16.74 -8.19 1.59
C GLN A 127 17.24 -7.11 2.56
N GLU A 128 17.99 -6.11 2.07
CA GLU A 128 18.43 -4.94 2.85
C GLU A 128 17.25 -4.21 3.47
N PHE A 129 16.25 -3.87 2.66
CA PHE A 129 15.07 -3.15 3.16
C PHE A 129 14.16 -4.00 4.03
N ALA A 130 14.03 -5.30 3.75
CA ALA A 130 13.30 -6.23 4.60
C ALA A 130 13.93 -6.34 5.99
N ALA A 131 15.26 -6.37 6.08
CA ALA A 131 15.99 -6.35 7.36
C ALA A 131 15.78 -5.03 8.11
N SER A 132 15.78 -3.91 7.40
CA SER A 132 15.48 -2.58 7.97
C SER A 132 14.07 -2.51 8.53
N MET A 133 13.07 -3.03 7.80
CA MET A 133 11.69 -3.09 8.27
C MET A 133 11.51 -4.06 9.44
N ALA A 134 12.22 -5.20 9.45
CA ALA A 134 12.22 -6.11 10.60
C ALA A 134 12.81 -5.45 11.87
N THR A 135 13.83 -4.63 11.71
CA THR A 135 14.38 -3.81 12.80
C THR A 135 13.35 -2.82 13.32
N LEU A 136 12.62 -2.14 12.45
CA LEU A 136 11.54 -1.21 12.84
C LEU A 136 10.44 -1.93 13.60
N VAL A 137 9.96 -3.07 13.08
CA VAL A 137 8.94 -3.90 13.72
C VAL A 137 9.43 -4.34 15.11
N GLY A 138 10.67 -4.81 15.23
CA GLY A 138 11.24 -5.23 16.49
C GLY A 138 11.31 -4.13 17.55
N ARG A 139 11.62 -2.86 17.14
CA ARG A 139 11.63 -1.71 18.06
C ARG A 139 10.27 -1.40 18.66
N VAL A 140 9.19 -1.56 17.91
CA VAL A 140 7.81 -1.34 18.37
C VAL A 140 7.28 -2.58 19.11
N ALA A 141 7.63 -3.79 18.65
CA ALA A 141 7.17 -5.03 19.26
C ALA A 141 7.80 -5.29 20.65
N ALA A 142 9.01 -4.79 20.90
CA ALA A 142 9.67 -4.98 22.19
C ALA A 142 8.86 -4.39 23.36
N PRO A 143 8.56 -3.07 23.40
CA PRO A 143 7.74 -2.50 24.47
C PRO A 143 6.30 -3.01 24.45
N LEU A 144 5.73 -3.35 23.29
CA LEU A 144 4.41 -3.98 23.22
C LEU A 144 4.37 -5.29 23.98
N ARG A 145 5.39 -6.15 23.87
CA ARG A 145 5.45 -7.44 24.57
C ARG A 145 5.71 -7.28 26.06
N GLU A 146 6.33 -6.20 26.50
CA GLU A 146 6.43 -5.88 27.93
C GLU A 146 5.06 -5.50 28.51
N LEU A 147 4.25 -4.76 27.76
CA LEU A 147 2.88 -4.37 28.16
C LEU A 147 1.88 -5.51 28.02
N ARG A 148 2.11 -6.43 27.07
CA ARG A 148 1.23 -7.54 26.73
C ARG A 148 2.02 -8.87 26.70
N PRO A 149 2.44 -9.37 27.88
CA PRO A 149 3.30 -10.56 27.97
C PRO A 149 2.62 -11.86 27.49
N GLU A 150 1.29 -11.84 27.33
CA GLU A 150 0.52 -12.95 26.74
C GLU A 150 0.73 -13.11 25.23
N LEU A 151 1.25 -12.09 24.55
CA LEU A 151 1.49 -12.16 23.11
C LEU A 151 2.74 -12.95 22.77
N THR A 152 2.61 -13.88 21.83
CA THR A 152 3.77 -14.44 21.15
C THR A 152 4.47 -13.39 20.28
N ALA A 153 5.74 -13.61 19.95
CA ALA A 153 6.47 -12.71 19.04
C ALA A 153 5.74 -12.52 17.69
N ALA A 154 5.21 -13.59 17.10
CA ALA A 154 4.49 -13.53 15.85
C ALA A 154 3.18 -12.72 15.94
N GLN A 155 2.48 -12.78 17.07
CA GLN A 155 1.27 -12.00 17.31
C GLN A 155 1.61 -10.52 17.49
N ALA A 156 2.65 -10.20 18.27
CA ALA A 156 3.11 -8.82 18.41
C ALA A 156 3.55 -8.23 17.07
N ASP A 157 4.34 -8.97 16.29
CA ASP A 157 4.77 -8.55 14.94
C ASP A 157 3.58 -8.30 14.01
N LEU A 158 2.54 -9.14 14.06
CA LEU A 158 1.32 -8.95 13.27
C LEU A 158 0.62 -7.64 13.63
N LEU A 159 0.39 -7.37 14.92
CA LEU A 159 -0.27 -6.15 15.39
C LEU A 159 0.55 -4.90 15.03
N VAL A 160 1.88 -4.97 15.18
CA VAL A 160 2.77 -3.88 14.76
C VAL A 160 2.71 -3.66 13.25
N ASN A 161 2.74 -4.71 12.45
CA ASN A 161 2.60 -4.57 10.98
C ASN A 161 1.24 -3.97 10.60
N ALA A 162 0.15 -4.30 11.30
CA ALA A 162 -1.14 -3.68 11.10
C ALA A 162 -1.11 -2.17 11.44
N ALA A 163 -0.46 -1.77 12.53
CA ALA A 163 -0.27 -0.37 12.87
C ALA A 163 0.59 0.39 11.84
N LEU A 164 1.69 -0.21 11.38
CA LEU A 164 2.52 0.35 10.31
C LEU A 164 1.74 0.49 9.00
N SER A 165 0.87 -0.47 8.69
CA SER A 165 -0.02 -0.39 7.53
C SER A 165 -1.01 0.78 7.64
N ALA A 166 -1.58 1.02 8.83
CA ALA A 166 -2.44 2.19 9.05
C ALA A 166 -1.69 3.50 8.81
N PHE A 167 -0.44 3.64 9.27
CA PHE A 167 0.40 4.79 8.94
C PHE A 167 0.67 4.91 7.42
N GLY A 168 0.91 3.80 6.74
CA GLY A 168 1.11 3.77 5.29
C GLY A 168 -0.09 4.24 4.47
N SER A 169 -1.30 4.18 5.03
CA SER A 169 -2.55 4.56 4.34
C SER A 169 -2.60 6.02 3.92
N VAL A 170 -1.81 6.90 4.52
CA VAL A 170 -1.72 8.34 4.17
C VAL A 170 -1.35 8.58 2.71
N THR A 171 -0.76 7.59 2.04
CA THR A 171 -0.37 7.65 0.63
C THR A 171 -1.54 7.45 -0.33
N THR A 172 -2.65 6.87 0.15
CA THR A 172 -3.77 6.46 -0.69
C THR A 172 -4.83 7.56 -0.87
N TYR A 173 -4.80 8.61 -0.05
CA TYR A 173 -5.76 9.70 -0.15
C TYR A 173 -5.07 11.07 -0.21
N ARG A 174 -5.65 11.96 -1.03
CA ARG A 174 -5.17 13.35 -1.19
C ARG A 174 -5.92 14.33 -0.28
N ALA A 175 -6.48 13.89 0.83
CA ALA A 175 -7.30 14.76 1.67
C ALA A 175 -6.46 15.86 2.34
N ALA A 176 -7.06 17.04 2.42
CA ALA A 176 -6.56 18.20 3.13
C ALA A 176 -6.85 18.08 4.65
N ALA A 177 -6.62 16.92 5.27
CA ALA A 177 -6.59 16.85 6.72
C ALA A 177 -5.36 17.61 7.21
N THR A 178 -5.52 18.47 8.19
CA THR A 178 -4.43 19.23 8.80
C THR A 178 -3.46 18.26 9.47
N GLY A 179 -2.15 18.45 9.27
CA GLY A 179 -1.12 17.49 9.67
C GLY A 179 -1.28 16.93 11.09
N ALA A 180 -1.41 17.81 12.10
CA ALA A 180 -1.49 17.42 13.52
C ALA A 180 -2.74 16.57 13.85
N ASP A 181 -3.90 16.87 13.30
CA ASP A 181 -5.14 16.11 13.55
C ASP A 181 -5.02 14.69 12.98
N THR A 182 -4.42 14.57 11.79
CA THR A 182 -4.18 13.25 11.15
C THR A 182 -3.15 12.43 11.95
N GLU A 183 -2.09 13.05 12.46
CA GLU A 183 -1.08 12.37 13.29
C GLU A 183 -1.70 11.81 14.58
N HIS A 184 -2.52 12.60 15.28
CA HIS A 184 -3.23 12.17 16.48
C HIS A 184 -4.21 11.02 16.17
N LEU A 185 -4.97 11.12 15.09
CA LEU A 185 -5.90 10.08 14.67
C LEU A 185 -5.17 8.77 14.36
N LEU A 186 -4.09 8.83 13.57
CA LEU A 186 -3.30 7.65 13.23
C LEU A 186 -2.60 7.02 14.44
N THR A 187 -2.11 7.84 15.38
CA THR A 187 -1.55 7.34 16.64
C THR A 187 -2.61 6.61 17.47
N ARG A 188 -3.83 7.15 17.53
CA ARG A 188 -4.97 6.50 18.19
C ARG A 188 -5.36 5.19 17.52
N VAL A 189 -5.40 5.15 16.17
CA VAL A 189 -5.62 3.94 15.38
C VAL A 189 -4.56 2.89 15.69
N ALA A 190 -3.28 3.29 15.72
CA ALA A 190 -2.18 2.37 16.03
C ALA A 190 -2.34 1.78 17.44
N TRP A 191 -2.64 2.59 18.46
CA TRP A 191 -2.93 2.10 19.80
C TRP A 191 -4.11 1.12 19.84
N THR A 192 -5.19 1.42 19.12
CA THR A 192 -6.35 0.51 19.02
C THR A 192 -5.95 -0.83 18.42
N LEU A 193 -5.17 -0.82 17.34
CA LEU A 193 -4.67 -2.04 16.71
C LEU A 193 -3.77 -2.85 17.65
N LEU A 194 -2.84 -2.20 18.37
CA LEU A 194 -1.94 -2.87 19.31
C LEU A 194 -2.66 -3.45 20.53
N ARG A 195 -3.85 -2.93 20.88
CA ARG A 195 -4.71 -3.44 21.97
C ARG A 195 -5.72 -4.47 21.49
N THR A 196 -5.88 -4.69 20.19
CA THR A 196 -6.78 -5.70 19.64
C THR A 196 -6.35 -7.10 20.06
N ASP A 197 -7.32 -7.98 20.33
CA ASP A 197 -7.03 -9.37 20.68
C ASP A 197 -6.29 -10.07 19.55
N ALA A 198 -5.21 -10.74 19.93
CA ALA A 198 -4.44 -11.53 19.00
C ALA A 198 -5.17 -12.86 18.67
N PRO A 199 -4.94 -13.43 17.49
CA PRO A 199 -5.55 -14.71 17.14
C PRO A 199 -5.08 -15.81 18.11
N THR A 200 -6.03 -16.62 18.56
CA THR A 200 -5.77 -17.78 19.41
C THR A 200 -5.10 -18.93 18.65
N VAL A 201 -5.20 -18.94 17.32
CA VAL A 201 -4.54 -19.93 16.46
C VAL A 201 -3.16 -19.41 16.05
N PRO A 202 -2.08 -20.22 16.17
CA PRO A 202 -0.76 -19.80 15.72
C PRO A 202 -0.79 -19.49 14.22
N LEU A 203 -0.43 -18.24 13.86
CA LEU A 203 -0.24 -17.84 12.47
C LEU A 203 0.95 -18.63 11.92
N ARG A 204 0.68 -19.76 11.28
CA ARG A 204 1.74 -20.58 10.66
C ARG A 204 2.28 -19.87 9.45
N ARG A 205 3.56 -19.50 9.51
CA ARG A 205 4.32 -19.11 8.31
C ARG A 205 4.43 -20.35 7.43
N ARG A 206 3.61 -20.44 6.40
CA ARG A 206 3.71 -21.54 5.43
C ARG A 206 5.05 -21.40 4.70
N THR A 207 5.92 -22.39 4.82
CA THR A 207 7.04 -22.62 3.89
C THR A 207 6.47 -22.72 2.49
N ALA A 208 7.25 -22.31 1.47
CA ALA A 208 6.82 -22.28 0.07
C ALA A 208 5.98 -23.52 -0.28
N PRO A 209 4.94 -23.40 -1.12
CA PRO A 209 4.13 -24.55 -1.48
C PRO A 209 5.05 -25.57 -2.14
N GLU A 210 5.14 -26.77 -1.54
CA GLU A 210 5.51 -27.95 -2.30
C GLU A 210 4.52 -28.05 -3.46
N ASP A 211 5.03 -28.25 -4.66
CA ASP A 211 4.24 -28.53 -5.88
C ASP A 211 3.44 -29.82 -5.69
N THR A 212 2.40 -29.76 -4.86
CA THR A 212 1.40 -30.82 -4.84
C THR A 212 0.54 -30.63 -6.09
N PRO A 213 0.43 -31.62 -6.99
CA PRO A 213 -0.49 -31.54 -8.09
C PRO A 213 -1.90 -31.58 -7.51
N ALA A 214 -2.44 -30.40 -7.21
CA ALA A 214 -3.86 -30.26 -6.96
C ALA A 214 -4.57 -30.71 -8.24
N THR A 215 -5.52 -31.63 -8.12
CA THR A 215 -6.58 -31.79 -9.11
C THR A 215 -7.01 -30.38 -9.50
N GLY A 216 -6.67 -29.98 -10.75
CA GLY A 216 -6.69 -28.57 -11.15
C GLY A 216 -8.06 -27.94 -10.86
N PRO A 217 -8.10 -26.68 -10.42
CA PRO A 217 -9.37 -26.01 -10.15
C PRO A 217 -10.27 -26.12 -11.38
N VAL A 218 -11.57 -26.36 -11.15
CA VAL A 218 -12.57 -26.40 -12.24
C VAL A 218 -12.40 -25.13 -13.06
N ARG A 219 -11.97 -25.27 -14.31
CA ARG A 219 -11.70 -24.12 -15.19
C ARG A 219 -13.03 -23.56 -15.70
N PRO A 220 -13.21 -22.23 -15.72
CA PRO A 220 -14.39 -21.62 -16.31
C PRO A 220 -14.56 -22.06 -17.77
N ALA A 221 -15.78 -22.33 -18.20
CA ALA A 221 -16.09 -22.65 -19.60
C ALA A 221 -15.88 -21.43 -20.53
N SER A 222 -15.99 -20.21 -20.01
CA SER A 222 -15.79 -18.99 -20.77
C SER A 222 -14.29 -18.75 -21.04
N ARG A 223 -13.90 -18.75 -22.30
CA ARG A 223 -12.53 -18.44 -22.73
C ARG A 223 -12.09 -17.03 -22.32
N ARG A 224 -13.03 -16.07 -22.29
CA ARG A 224 -12.77 -14.70 -21.85
C ARG A 224 -12.39 -14.68 -20.36
N GLU A 225 -13.08 -15.43 -19.51
CA GLU A 225 -12.77 -15.56 -18.10
C GLU A 225 -11.42 -16.22 -17.83
N LEU A 226 -11.11 -17.28 -18.58
CA LEU A 226 -9.81 -17.94 -18.50
C LEU A 226 -8.67 -16.98 -18.80
N LEU A 227 -8.80 -16.14 -19.84
CA LEU A 227 -7.79 -15.13 -20.19
C LEU A 227 -7.59 -14.12 -19.05
N LEU A 228 -8.67 -13.64 -18.41
CA LEU A 228 -8.57 -12.69 -17.30
C LEU A 228 -7.89 -13.32 -16.08
N ILE A 229 -8.22 -14.57 -15.75
CA ILE A 229 -7.62 -15.29 -14.61
C ILE A 229 -6.12 -15.51 -14.86
N GLU A 230 -5.76 -16.05 -16.02
CA GLU A 230 -4.36 -16.34 -16.36
C GLU A 230 -3.53 -15.05 -16.49
N ALA A 231 -4.10 -13.97 -17.03
CA ALA A 231 -3.43 -12.68 -17.08
C ALA A 231 -3.10 -12.15 -15.67
N MET A 232 -4.06 -12.17 -14.75
CA MET A 232 -3.81 -11.71 -13.38
C MET A 232 -2.77 -12.56 -12.67
N ARG A 233 -2.81 -13.89 -12.84
CA ARG A 233 -1.82 -14.81 -12.29
C ARG A 233 -0.41 -14.55 -12.84
N LEU A 234 -0.28 -14.33 -14.14
CA LEU A 234 1.01 -14.05 -14.78
C LEU A 234 1.53 -12.66 -14.39
N PHE A 235 0.67 -11.63 -14.41
CA PHE A 235 1.06 -10.28 -13.98
C PHE A 235 1.50 -10.25 -12.52
N HIS A 236 0.83 -10.99 -11.63
CA HIS A 236 1.26 -11.11 -10.23
C HIS A 236 2.63 -11.78 -10.11
N ARG A 237 2.89 -12.85 -10.85
CA ARG A 237 4.14 -13.63 -10.75
C ARG A 237 5.34 -12.95 -11.40
N HIS A 238 5.14 -12.36 -12.57
CA HIS A 238 6.23 -11.88 -13.43
C HIS A 238 6.25 -10.37 -13.62
N GLY A 239 5.19 -9.65 -13.15
CA GLY A 239 4.98 -8.25 -13.43
C GLY A 239 4.38 -7.98 -14.82
N TYR A 240 3.65 -6.88 -14.95
CA TYR A 240 2.93 -6.53 -16.17
C TYR A 240 3.84 -6.44 -17.40
N HIS A 241 5.02 -5.80 -17.27
CA HIS A 241 5.90 -5.54 -18.41
C HIS A 241 6.56 -6.79 -18.97
N ALA A 242 6.87 -7.78 -18.13
CA ALA A 242 7.54 -9.01 -18.54
C ALA A 242 6.63 -10.06 -19.19
N VAL A 243 5.30 -9.89 -19.09
CA VAL A 243 4.32 -10.84 -19.65
C VAL A 243 3.87 -10.37 -21.03
N ALA A 244 3.95 -11.25 -22.02
CA ALA A 244 3.42 -11.05 -23.37
C ALA A 244 1.98 -11.59 -23.49
N VAL A 245 1.22 -11.10 -24.48
CA VAL A 245 -0.15 -11.61 -24.79
C VAL A 245 -0.11 -13.08 -25.17
N GLU A 246 0.96 -13.51 -25.82
CA GLU A 246 1.25 -14.90 -26.20
C GLU A 246 1.35 -15.83 -24.99
N ASP A 247 1.96 -15.35 -23.90
CA ASP A 247 2.11 -16.12 -22.66
C ASP A 247 0.75 -16.32 -21.99
N ILE A 248 -0.10 -15.28 -22.01
CA ILE A 248 -1.47 -15.35 -21.48
C ILE A 248 -2.31 -16.33 -22.31
N GLY A 249 -2.21 -16.26 -23.64
CA GLY A 249 -2.89 -17.19 -24.54
C GLY A 249 -2.48 -18.63 -24.27
N ARG A 250 -1.17 -18.88 -24.20
CA ARG A 250 -0.61 -20.22 -23.91
C ARG A 250 -1.09 -20.76 -22.58
N ALA A 251 -1.09 -19.95 -21.51
CA ALA A 251 -1.58 -20.34 -20.19
C ALA A 251 -3.08 -20.66 -20.18
N ALA A 252 -3.88 -19.95 -21.00
CA ALA A 252 -5.30 -20.20 -21.19
C ALA A 252 -5.62 -21.33 -22.20
N GLY A 253 -4.61 -21.99 -22.78
CA GLY A 253 -4.78 -23.02 -23.79
C GLY A 253 -5.27 -22.49 -25.14
N MET A 254 -4.87 -21.26 -25.51
CA MET A 254 -5.28 -20.60 -26.75
C MET A 254 -4.07 -20.05 -27.53
N GLN A 255 -4.24 -19.95 -28.87
CA GLN A 255 -3.26 -19.26 -29.69
C GLN A 255 -3.36 -17.74 -29.50
N ALA A 256 -2.24 -17.02 -29.63
CA ALA A 256 -2.17 -15.57 -29.49
C ALA A 256 -3.19 -14.83 -30.37
N SER A 257 -3.34 -15.24 -31.63
CA SER A 257 -4.35 -14.67 -32.57
C SER A 257 -5.78 -14.78 -32.05
N SER A 258 -6.07 -15.80 -31.23
CA SER A 258 -7.39 -15.97 -30.60
C SER A 258 -7.59 -15.03 -29.43
N VAL A 259 -6.52 -14.63 -28.72
CA VAL A 259 -6.60 -13.65 -27.61
C VAL A 259 -7.05 -12.29 -28.14
N TYR A 260 -6.48 -11.83 -29.25
CA TYR A 260 -6.79 -10.54 -29.88
C TYR A 260 -8.26 -10.40 -30.31
N ARG A 261 -9.02 -11.50 -30.45
CA ARG A 261 -10.48 -11.45 -30.69
C ARG A 261 -11.28 -11.05 -29.46
N TYR A 262 -10.72 -11.26 -28.25
CA TYR A 262 -11.35 -10.90 -26.99
C TYR A 262 -10.86 -9.58 -26.44
N PHE A 263 -9.57 -9.30 -26.62
CA PHE A 263 -8.91 -8.13 -26.07
C PHE A 263 -7.90 -7.57 -27.06
N PRO A 264 -8.01 -6.28 -27.44
CA PRO A 264 -7.09 -5.64 -28.38
C PRO A 264 -5.63 -5.65 -27.91
N GLY A 265 -5.42 -5.64 -26.58
CA GLY A 265 -4.08 -5.66 -26.02
C GLY A 265 -4.04 -6.02 -24.54
N LYS A 266 -2.84 -6.02 -24.02
CA LYS A 266 -2.54 -6.35 -22.63
C LYS A 266 -3.16 -5.35 -21.63
N ALA A 267 -3.21 -4.07 -22.00
CA ALA A 267 -3.83 -3.03 -21.19
C ALA A 267 -5.35 -3.19 -21.09
N ASP A 268 -5.99 -3.65 -22.19
CA ASP A 268 -7.45 -3.91 -22.19
C ASP A 268 -7.79 -5.15 -21.34
N LEU A 269 -6.93 -6.15 -21.31
CA LEU A 269 -7.03 -7.30 -20.40
C LEU A 269 -6.98 -6.83 -18.94
N LEU A 270 -6.02 -5.96 -18.60
CA LEU A 270 -5.87 -5.40 -17.26
C LEU A 270 -7.10 -4.60 -16.87
N ALA A 271 -7.56 -3.69 -17.75
CA ALA A 271 -8.75 -2.88 -17.53
C ALA A 271 -10.00 -3.75 -17.32
N ALA A 272 -10.22 -4.75 -18.19
CA ALA A 272 -11.36 -5.65 -18.07
C ALA A 272 -11.36 -6.46 -16.77
N ALA A 273 -10.17 -6.89 -16.29
CA ALA A 273 -10.06 -7.57 -15.01
C ALA A 273 -10.42 -6.63 -13.84
N TYR A 274 -10.02 -5.36 -13.90
CA TYR A 274 -10.31 -4.38 -12.85
C TYR A 274 -11.78 -3.98 -12.85
N TYR A 275 -12.42 -3.76 -14.01
CA TYR A 275 -13.87 -3.53 -14.08
C TYR A 275 -14.65 -4.67 -13.47
N ARG A 276 -14.31 -5.93 -13.85
CA ARG A 276 -14.95 -7.11 -13.26
C ARG A 276 -14.76 -7.20 -11.75
N ALA A 277 -13.59 -6.82 -11.24
CA ALA A 277 -13.31 -6.77 -9.81
C ALA A 277 -14.17 -5.72 -9.11
N THR A 278 -14.26 -4.54 -9.70
CA THR A 278 -15.09 -3.43 -9.21
C THR A 278 -16.57 -3.84 -9.16
N ASP A 279 -17.09 -4.44 -10.23
CA ASP A 279 -18.49 -4.91 -10.28
C ASP A 279 -18.78 -5.96 -9.21
N ARG A 280 -17.87 -6.92 -9.00
CA ARG A 280 -18.01 -7.95 -7.94
C ARG A 280 -17.99 -7.34 -6.55
N LEU A 281 -17.05 -6.42 -6.31
CA LEU A 281 -16.92 -5.76 -5.01
C LEU A 281 -18.14 -4.88 -4.73
N THR A 282 -18.60 -4.11 -5.71
CA THR A 282 -19.81 -3.29 -5.59
C THR A 282 -21.03 -4.16 -5.30
N GLY A 283 -21.21 -5.25 -6.04
CA GLY A 283 -22.31 -6.19 -5.81
C GLY A 283 -22.27 -6.82 -4.42
N ALA A 284 -21.09 -7.24 -3.95
CA ALA A 284 -20.91 -7.81 -2.61
C ALA A 284 -21.21 -6.78 -1.50
N THR A 285 -20.75 -5.53 -1.67
CA THR A 285 -21.00 -4.42 -0.74
C THR A 285 -22.50 -4.09 -0.69
N THR A 286 -23.14 -3.97 -1.84
CA THR A 286 -24.59 -3.69 -1.93
C THR A 286 -25.42 -4.79 -1.25
N ALA A 287 -25.09 -6.07 -1.50
CA ALA A 287 -25.75 -7.19 -0.84
C ALA A 287 -25.55 -7.16 0.68
N ALA A 288 -24.33 -6.93 1.14
CA ALA A 288 -23.99 -6.83 2.55
C ALA A 288 -24.80 -5.73 3.27
N ILE A 289 -24.98 -4.57 2.63
CA ILE A 289 -25.78 -3.47 3.17
C ILE A 289 -27.27 -3.82 3.18
N ALA A 290 -27.78 -4.43 2.11
CA ALA A 290 -29.20 -4.78 1.98
C ALA A 290 -29.67 -5.83 3.00
N GLU A 291 -28.77 -6.71 3.44
CA GLU A 291 -29.02 -7.76 4.42
C GLU A 291 -28.81 -7.30 5.87
N ALA A 292 -28.34 -6.08 6.09
CA ALA A 292 -28.01 -5.60 7.41
C ALA A 292 -29.24 -5.13 8.18
N SER A 293 -29.24 -5.39 9.50
CA SER A 293 -30.29 -4.97 10.42
C SER A 293 -30.19 -3.50 10.85
N ASP A 294 -28.97 -2.97 10.87
CA ASP A 294 -28.65 -1.61 11.31
C ASP A 294 -27.27 -1.17 10.74
N PRO A 295 -26.87 0.10 10.88
CA PRO A 295 -25.60 0.59 10.35
C PRO A 295 -24.35 -0.12 10.90
N ALA A 296 -24.38 -0.61 12.13
CA ALA A 296 -23.24 -1.32 12.73
C ALA A 296 -23.09 -2.72 12.13
N ASP A 297 -24.20 -3.44 11.95
CA ASP A 297 -24.25 -4.73 11.22
C ASP A 297 -23.83 -4.53 9.76
N ALA A 298 -24.30 -3.46 9.09
CA ALA A 298 -23.89 -3.13 7.73
C ALA A 298 -22.36 -2.93 7.63
N LEU A 299 -21.76 -2.16 8.54
CA LEU A 299 -20.32 -1.92 8.57
C LEU A 299 -19.54 -3.23 8.76
N HIS A 300 -19.99 -4.08 9.69
CA HIS A 300 -19.40 -5.39 9.93
C HIS A 300 -19.45 -6.30 8.70
N ARG A 301 -20.62 -6.39 8.05
CA ARG A 301 -20.83 -7.21 6.84
C ARG A 301 -20.01 -6.70 5.66
N VAL A 302 -19.93 -5.39 5.47
CA VAL A 302 -19.13 -4.78 4.39
C VAL A 302 -17.64 -5.03 4.58
N VAL A 303 -17.12 -4.91 5.81
CA VAL A 303 -15.74 -5.30 6.13
C VAL A 303 -15.49 -6.77 5.78
N ARG A 304 -16.41 -7.66 6.19
CA ARG A 304 -16.30 -9.09 5.89
C ARG A 304 -16.30 -9.36 4.39
N ALA A 305 -17.23 -8.75 3.65
CA ALA A 305 -17.33 -8.87 2.18
C ALA A 305 -16.03 -8.41 1.48
N TYR A 306 -15.43 -7.32 1.95
CA TYR A 306 -14.15 -6.84 1.41
C TYR A 306 -12.99 -7.79 1.72
N VAL A 307 -12.91 -8.31 2.93
CA VAL A 307 -11.90 -9.32 3.30
C VAL A 307 -12.07 -10.59 2.46
N ASP A 308 -13.31 -11.08 2.32
CA ASP A 308 -13.62 -12.25 1.50
C ASP A 308 -13.25 -12.04 0.03
N PHE A 309 -13.50 -10.85 -0.50
CA PHE A 309 -13.06 -10.47 -1.84
C PHE A 309 -11.53 -10.47 -1.95
N ALA A 310 -10.82 -9.81 -1.02
CA ALA A 310 -9.37 -9.70 -1.05
C ALA A 310 -8.67 -11.07 -0.96
N PHE A 311 -9.13 -11.93 -0.06
CA PHE A 311 -8.58 -13.26 0.15
C PHE A 311 -8.97 -14.24 -0.98
N GLY A 312 -10.13 -14.05 -1.60
CA GLY A 312 -10.59 -14.86 -2.73
C GLY A 312 -9.99 -14.44 -4.08
N GLN A 313 -9.44 -13.24 -4.18
CA GLN A 313 -8.91 -12.64 -5.42
C GLN A 313 -7.49 -12.08 -5.22
N SER A 314 -6.65 -12.79 -4.46
CA SER A 314 -5.32 -12.30 -4.03
C SER A 314 -4.41 -11.85 -5.17
N ASP A 315 -4.37 -12.60 -6.29
CA ASP A 315 -3.60 -12.22 -7.49
C ASP A 315 -4.08 -10.88 -8.07
N LEU A 316 -5.40 -10.71 -8.14
CA LEU A 316 -6.00 -9.48 -8.65
C LEU A 316 -5.72 -8.28 -7.74
N VAL A 317 -5.85 -8.45 -6.40
CA VAL A 317 -5.53 -7.40 -5.42
C VAL A 317 -4.06 -7.00 -5.51
N ALA A 318 -3.15 -7.97 -5.61
CA ALA A 318 -1.73 -7.71 -5.77
C ALA A 318 -1.42 -6.94 -7.07
N VAL A 319 -2.04 -7.34 -8.18
CA VAL A 319 -1.89 -6.66 -9.48
C VAL A 319 -2.52 -5.26 -9.45
N TYR A 320 -3.69 -5.10 -8.84
CA TYR A 320 -4.36 -3.80 -8.71
C TYR A 320 -3.48 -2.77 -8.01
N LEU A 321 -2.85 -3.14 -6.91
CA LEU A 321 -1.96 -2.26 -6.16
C LEU A 321 -0.69 -1.91 -6.94
N ALA A 322 -0.20 -2.88 -7.73
CA ALA A 322 1.08 -2.80 -8.39
C ALA A 322 1.02 -2.18 -9.79
N GLU A 323 -0.04 -2.44 -10.57
CA GLU A 323 -0.05 -2.22 -12.01
C GLU A 323 -1.08 -1.17 -12.47
N ASN A 324 -1.70 -0.44 -11.54
CA ASN A 324 -2.73 0.56 -11.85
C ASN A 324 -2.25 1.65 -12.84
N ASN A 325 -0.95 1.95 -12.84
CA ASN A 325 -0.35 2.92 -13.76
C ASN A 325 -0.24 2.43 -15.22
N ASN A 326 -0.42 1.13 -15.47
CA ASN A 326 -0.41 0.53 -16.81
C ASN A 326 -1.80 0.53 -17.48
N LEU A 327 -2.82 1.03 -16.81
CA LEU A 327 -4.14 1.22 -17.39
C LEU A 327 -4.15 2.37 -18.41
N PRO A 328 -4.95 2.27 -19.49
CA PRO A 328 -5.28 3.43 -20.32
C PRO A 328 -5.85 4.57 -19.47
N ASP A 329 -5.57 5.81 -19.82
CA ASP A 329 -5.95 6.99 -19.02
C ASP A 329 -7.45 7.07 -18.74
N ARG A 330 -8.29 6.73 -19.74
CA ARG A 330 -9.74 6.70 -19.61
C ARG A 330 -10.18 5.70 -18.54
N ASP A 331 -9.68 4.47 -18.62
CA ASP A 331 -10.05 3.39 -17.70
C ASP A 331 -9.56 3.68 -16.29
N ARG A 332 -8.34 4.20 -16.17
CA ARG A 332 -7.78 4.65 -14.90
C ARG A 332 -8.64 5.72 -14.23
N HIS A 333 -9.15 6.69 -15.02
CA HIS A 333 -10.03 7.74 -14.50
C HIS A 333 -11.36 7.18 -14.00
N GLN A 334 -12.00 6.29 -14.78
CA GLN A 334 -13.28 5.66 -14.41
C GLN A 334 -13.14 4.77 -13.17
N LEU A 335 -12.11 3.91 -13.12
CA LEU A 335 -11.86 3.02 -11.99
C LEU A 335 -11.52 3.78 -10.70
N ARG A 336 -10.77 4.89 -10.80
CA ARG A 336 -10.57 5.79 -9.66
C ARG A 336 -11.87 6.45 -9.19
N GLY A 337 -12.79 6.72 -10.11
CA GLY A 337 -14.13 7.19 -9.79
C GLY A 337 -14.91 6.17 -8.97
N ALA A 338 -14.95 4.93 -9.43
CA ALA A 338 -15.61 3.83 -8.74
C ALA A 338 -14.98 3.55 -7.36
N GLN A 339 -13.66 3.59 -7.26
CA GLN A 339 -12.96 3.44 -5.98
C GLN A 339 -13.34 4.54 -4.98
N ARG A 340 -13.44 5.80 -5.44
CA ARG A 340 -13.89 6.90 -4.56
C ARG A 340 -15.31 6.68 -4.06
N LEU A 341 -16.22 6.26 -4.92
CA LEU A 341 -17.60 5.94 -4.51
C LEU A 341 -17.64 4.84 -3.46
N HIS A 342 -16.87 3.78 -3.65
CA HIS A 342 -16.75 2.69 -2.67
C HIS A 342 -16.24 3.20 -1.31
N VAL A 343 -15.22 4.06 -1.29
CA VAL A 343 -14.71 4.68 -0.06
C VAL A 343 -15.80 5.55 0.60
N GLU A 344 -16.51 6.38 -0.17
CA GLU A 344 -17.58 7.24 0.38
C GLU A 344 -18.75 6.44 0.95
N GLU A 345 -19.06 5.28 0.39
CA GLU A 345 -20.05 4.35 0.94
C GLU A 345 -19.66 3.87 2.34
N TRP A 346 -18.39 3.47 2.52
CA TRP A 346 -17.86 3.13 3.84
C TRP A 346 -17.84 4.32 4.80
N VAL A 347 -17.45 5.50 4.33
CA VAL A 347 -17.48 6.74 5.12
C VAL A 347 -18.89 7.03 5.62
N GLY A 348 -19.91 6.84 4.76
CA GLY A 348 -21.31 6.95 5.13
C GLY A 348 -21.71 6.01 6.25
N LEU A 349 -21.33 4.73 6.17
CA LEU A 349 -21.60 3.73 7.22
C LEU A 349 -20.88 4.05 8.53
N VAL A 350 -19.59 4.41 8.48
CA VAL A 350 -18.82 4.80 9.68
C VAL A 350 -19.49 5.97 10.37
N ARG A 351 -19.95 7.00 9.64
CA ARG A 351 -20.63 8.15 10.20
C ARG A 351 -22.05 7.85 10.69
N ALA A 352 -22.72 6.88 10.11
CA ALA A 352 -24.01 6.41 10.62
C ALA A 352 -23.86 5.72 12.00
N VAL A 353 -22.76 5.01 12.22
CA VAL A 353 -22.39 4.42 13.53
C VAL A 353 -21.82 5.45 14.49
N ARG A 354 -21.12 6.46 13.98
CA ARG A 354 -20.41 7.50 14.78
C ARG A 354 -20.77 8.90 14.23
N PRO A 355 -21.95 9.43 14.57
CA PRO A 355 -22.45 10.70 13.99
C PRO A 355 -21.55 11.92 14.25
N ASP A 356 -20.84 11.91 15.39
CA ASP A 356 -19.97 13.02 15.80
C ASP A 356 -18.61 13.02 15.09
N LEU A 357 -18.29 11.93 14.34
CA LEU A 357 -17.01 11.84 13.65
C LEU A 357 -17.00 12.71 12.38
N PRO A 358 -16.05 13.62 12.20
CA PRO A 358 -15.90 14.40 10.98
C PRO A 358 -15.70 13.49 9.75
N ALA A 359 -16.28 13.85 8.60
CA ALA A 359 -16.16 13.06 7.38
C ALA A 359 -14.69 12.90 6.91
N ALA A 360 -13.84 13.88 7.21
CA ALA A 360 -12.39 13.80 6.92
C ALA A 360 -11.72 12.68 7.73
N ASP A 361 -12.04 12.58 9.03
CA ASP A 361 -11.49 11.56 9.92
C ASP A 361 -12.04 10.18 9.58
N ALA A 362 -13.35 10.06 9.31
CA ALA A 362 -13.96 8.82 8.83
C ALA A 362 -13.26 8.32 7.56
N ARG A 363 -12.91 9.21 6.63
CA ARG A 363 -12.18 8.84 5.40
C ARG A 363 -10.77 8.34 5.71
N VAL A 364 -10.07 8.93 6.67
CA VAL A 364 -8.76 8.43 7.14
C VAL A 364 -8.90 7.01 7.70
N LEU A 365 -9.89 6.78 8.58
CA LEU A 365 -10.16 5.45 9.14
C LEU A 365 -10.47 4.41 8.05
N VAL A 366 -11.31 4.76 7.08
CA VAL A 366 -11.64 3.86 5.97
C VAL A 366 -10.40 3.50 5.15
N HIS A 367 -9.57 4.47 4.77
CA HIS A 367 -8.34 4.18 4.04
C HIS A 367 -7.37 3.34 4.88
N ALA A 368 -7.26 3.59 6.18
CA ALA A 368 -6.44 2.80 7.08
C ALA A 368 -6.95 1.35 7.17
N ALA A 369 -8.27 1.14 7.30
CA ALA A 369 -8.86 -0.20 7.34
C ALA A 369 -8.63 -0.98 6.03
N LEU A 370 -8.87 -0.35 4.87
CA LEU A 370 -8.63 -0.96 3.56
C LEU A 370 -7.15 -1.35 3.36
N ASN A 371 -6.24 -0.47 3.82
CA ASN A 371 -4.80 -0.74 3.75
C ASN A 371 -4.39 -1.91 4.67
N VAL A 372 -4.91 -1.94 5.90
CA VAL A 372 -4.70 -3.05 6.86
C VAL A 372 -5.18 -4.37 6.26
N VAL A 373 -6.37 -4.42 5.64
CA VAL A 373 -6.86 -5.65 4.98
C VAL A 373 -5.86 -6.15 3.94
N THR A 374 -5.35 -5.24 3.13
CA THR A 374 -4.44 -5.60 2.03
C THR A 374 -3.07 -6.05 2.54
N ASP A 375 -2.48 -5.34 3.49
CA ASP A 375 -1.12 -5.61 3.96
C ASP A 375 -1.07 -6.81 4.90
N VAL A 376 -2.04 -6.95 5.80
CA VAL A 376 -2.15 -8.14 6.66
C VAL A 376 -2.48 -9.38 5.83
N GLY A 377 -3.37 -9.25 4.84
CA GLY A 377 -3.64 -10.32 3.88
C GLY A 377 -2.37 -10.76 3.14
N ARG A 378 -1.58 -9.79 2.65
CA ARG A 378 -0.29 -10.07 1.99
C ARG A 378 0.73 -10.71 2.93
N LEU A 379 0.82 -10.26 4.18
CA LEU A 379 1.70 -10.84 5.20
C LEU A 379 1.35 -12.31 5.44
N GLY A 380 0.06 -12.63 5.54
CA GLY A 380 -0.48 -13.98 5.64
C GLY A 380 -0.58 -14.72 4.31
N ARG A 381 -0.09 -14.15 3.20
CA ARG A 381 -0.23 -14.71 1.83
C ARG A 381 -1.67 -15.02 1.44
N PHE A 382 -2.62 -14.29 2.00
CA PHE A 382 -4.05 -14.49 1.83
C PHE A 382 -4.50 -15.93 2.16
N ASP A 383 -3.84 -16.57 3.13
CA ASP A 383 -4.14 -17.94 3.54
C ASP A 383 -5.28 -17.96 4.57
N ARG A 384 -6.47 -18.40 4.14
CA ARG A 384 -7.64 -18.55 5.01
C ARG A 384 -7.47 -19.68 6.02
N THR A 385 -6.70 -20.72 5.69
CA THR A 385 -6.54 -21.89 6.55
C THR A 385 -5.79 -21.58 7.85
N ALA A 386 -5.05 -20.48 7.87
CA ALA A 386 -4.30 -19.99 9.02
C ALA A 386 -5.08 -18.93 9.84
N GLY A 387 -6.34 -18.66 9.52
CA GLY A 387 -7.20 -17.70 10.24
C GLY A 387 -6.83 -16.22 10.01
N TYR A 388 -6.04 -15.91 8.99
CA TYR A 388 -5.66 -14.54 8.67
C TYR A 388 -6.84 -13.68 8.21
N ASP A 389 -7.84 -14.26 7.54
CA ASP A 389 -9.03 -13.56 7.09
C ASP A 389 -9.88 -13.06 8.28
N ASP A 390 -10.13 -13.91 9.28
CA ASP A 390 -10.86 -13.51 10.49
C ASP A 390 -10.09 -12.46 11.30
N GLN A 391 -8.78 -12.64 11.44
CA GLN A 391 -7.95 -11.65 12.13
C GLN A 391 -7.90 -10.32 11.39
N THR A 392 -7.80 -10.36 10.05
CA THR A 392 -7.81 -9.16 9.21
C THR A 392 -9.13 -8.41 9.34
N ALA A 393 -10.26 -9.11 9.36
CA ALA A 393 -11.57 -8.49 9.57
C ALA A 393 -11.66 -7.82 10.95
N ARG A 394 -11.20 -8.47 12.02
CA ARG A 394 -11.15 -7.88 13.37
C ARG A 394 -10.28 -6.62 13.42
N LEU A 395 -9.10 -6.64 12.82
CA LEU A 395 -8.21 -5.48 12.77
C LEU A 395 -8.82 -4.33 11.98
N ALA A 396 -9.44 -4.60 10.83
CA ALA A 396 -10.11 -3.58 10.04
C ALA A 396 -11.28 -2.94 10.79
N LEU A 397 -12.10 -3.73 11.49
CA LEU A 397 -13.17 -3.22 12.35
C LEU A 397 -12.61 -2.37 13.50
N ALA A 398 -11.54 -2.82 14.15
CA ALA A 398 -10.89 -2.06 15.21
C ALA A 398 -10.44 -0.67 14.72
N VAL A 399 -9.89 -0.58 13.50
CA VAL A 399 -9.53 0.71 12.87
C VAL A 399 -10.76 1.61 12.70
N LEU A 400 -11.88 1.09 12.21
CA LEU A 400 -13.09 1.88 11.95
C LEU A 400 -13.77 2.38 13.24
N HIS A 401 -13.51 1.73 14.36
CA HIS A 401 -14.00 2.11 15.69
C HIS A 401 -12.99 2.93 16.53
N ALA A 402 -11.79 3.21 16.01
CA ALA A 402 -10.71 3.92 16.73
C ALA A 402 -11.00 5.40 17.07
#